data_4158816cdfc78c6996f281c2490f9b89
#
_entry.id   4158816cdfc78c6996f281c2490f9b89
#
_cell.length_a   1.000
_cell.length_b   1.000
_cell.length_c   1.000
_cell.angle_alpha   90.00
_cell.angle_beta   90.00
_cell.angle_gamma   90.00
#
_symmetry.space_group_name_H-M   'P 1'
#
loop_
_entity.id
_entity.type
_entity.pdbx_description
1 polymer ?
#
loop_
_entity_poly.entity_id
_entity_poly.type
_entity_poly.pdbx_seq_one_letter_code
_entity_poly.pdbx_strand_id
1 'polypeptide(L)'
;AKKEPEILKFWNEINLYGEIRKLRSGSEQFILHDGPPYANGDIHLGHAVNKVLKDITIKYHSLIGKDAPYIPGWDCHGLPIELNIEKKHGKKSEIVQDKNKFIKACRDYADTQVENQMKDFQRLGVLGDWKNSYKSMDPTYEADIVRALGRIVANGHLQRGEKPVHWCYDCGSALAEAEVEYQDKTSKSIYVNFPVKSESLKSLGAYFGETIQECAFIIWTTTPWTIPACLLYTSPSPRD
;
A
#
# COMPACT_ATOMS: atom_id res chain seq x y z
N ALA A 1 -27.15 -22.70 -1.60
CA ALA A 1 -25.90 -23.12 -2.27
C ALA A 1 -26.17 -23.95 -3.54
N LYS A 2 -26.98 -25.02 -3.53
CA LYS A 2 -27.16 -25.91 -4.70
C LYS A 2 -27.80 -25.24 -5.93
N LYS A 3 -28.71 -24.29 -5.71
CA LYS A 3 -29.43 -23.55 -6.80
C LYS A 3 -28.68 -22.30 -7.30
N GLU A 4 -27.68 -21.82 -6.60
CA GLU A 4 -26.96 -20.59 -6.96
C GLU A 4 -26.35 -20.64 -8.37
N PRO A 5 -25.66 -21.71 -8.80
CA PRO A 5 -25.09 -21.77 -10.14
C PRO A 5 -26.15 -21.69 -11.26
N GLU A 6 -27.33 -22.28 -11.04
CA GLU A 6 -28.46 -22.23 -12.00
C GLU A 6 -29.00 -20.81 -12.08
N ILE A 7 -29.13 -20.10 -10.96
CA ILE A 7 -29.58 -18.70 -10.92
C ILE A 7 -28.55 -17.79 -11.61
N LEU A 8 -27.26 -17.95 -11.36
CA LEU A 8 -26.22 -17.17 -12.02
C LEU A 8 -26.21 -17.41 -13.54
N LYS A 9 -26.38 -18.66 -13.96
CA LYS A 9 -26.51 -19.00 -15.38
C LYS A 9 -27.70 -18.29 -16.01
N PHE A 10 -28.87 -18.34 -15.38
CA PHE A 10 -30.05 -17.63 -15.84
C PHE A 10 -29.85 -16.12 -15.93
N TRP A 11 -29.22 -15.49 -14.91
CA TRP A 11 -28.90 -14.06 -14.93
C TRP A 11 -27.98 -13.68 -16.10
N ASN A 12 -27.02 -14.54 -16.43
CA ASN A 12 -26.14 -14.33 -17.58
C ASN A 12 -26.88 -14.48 -18.90
N GLU A 13 -27.76 -15.49 -19.04
CA GLU A 13 -28.54 -15.74 -20.25
C GLU A 13 -29.47 -14.55 -20.60
N ILE A 14 -30.11 -13.95 -19.60
CA ILE A 14 -30.96 -12.78 -19.79
C ILE A 14 -30.18 -11.44 -19.77
N ASN A 15 -28.85 -11.45 -19.62
CA ASN A 15 -28.03 -10.25 -19.44
C ASN A 15 -28.59 -9.32 -18.37
N LEU A 16 -28.89 -9.86 -17.18
CA LEU A 16 -29.61 -9.16 -16.10
C LEU A 16 -29.04 -7.78 -15.81
N TYR A 17 -27.69 -7.64 -15.68
CA TYR A 17 -27.07 -6.35 -15.41
C TYR A 17 -27.38 -5.33 -16.52
N GLY A 18 -27.22 -5.71 -17.77
CA GLY A 18 -27.54 -4.85 -18.92
C GLY A 18 -29.02 -4.43 -18.98
N GLU A 19 -29.96 -5.33 -18.68
CA GLU A 19 -31.39 -5.01 -18.62
C GLU A 19 -31.71 -4.04 -17.47
N ILE A 20 -31.12 -4.22 -16.30
CA ILE A 20 -31.26 -3.25 -15.19
C ILE A 20 -30.75 -1.87 -15.61
N ARG A 21 -29.57 -1.79 -16.29
CA ARG A 21 -29.02 -0.52 -16.78
C ARG A 21 -29.96 0.18 -17.76
N LYS A 22 -30.54 -0.57 -18.70
CA LYS A 22 -31.51 -0.03 -19.66
C LYS A 22 -32.78 0.48 -18.95
N LEU A 23 -33.33 -0.33 -18.03
CA LEU A 23 -34.52 0.02 -17.28
C LEU A 23 -34.38 1.28 -16.43
N ARG A 24 -33.16 1.54 -15.90
CA ARG A 24 -32.88 2.67 -15.01
C ARG A 24 -32.23 3.86 -15.73
N SER A 25 -32.05 3.77 -17.02
CA SER A 25 -31.50 4.87 -17.82
C SER A 25 -32.32 6.14 -17.68
N GLY A 26 -31.69 7.27 -17.36
CA GLY A 26 -32.37 8.55 -17.15
C GLY A 26 -32.94 8.75 -15.75
N SER A 27 -32.88 7.77 -14.86
CA SER A 27 -33.26 7.93 -13.45
C SER A 27 -32.17 8.69 -12.66
N GLU A 28 -32.49 9.12 -11.44
CA GLU A 28 -31.52 9.72 -10.52
C GLU A 28 -30.33 8.78 -10.30
N GLN A 29 -29.14 9.30 -10.51
CA GLN A 29 -27.92 8.51 -10.37
C GLN A 29 -27.55 8.27 -8.91
N PHE A 30 -27.11 7.05 -8.62
CA PHE A 30 -26.40 6.68 -7.41
C PHE A 30 -25.07 6.04 -7.77
N ILE A 31 -23.97 6.72 -7.48
CA ILE A 31 -22.62 6.24 -7.80
C ILE A 31 -21.93 5.79 -6.52
N LEU A 32 -21.62 4.50 -6.46
CA LEU A 32 -20.77 3.95 -5.42
C LEU A 32 -19.33 3.91 -5.95
N HIS A 33 -18.47 4.71 -5.32
CA HIS A 33 -17.05 4.69 -5.62
C HIS A 33 -16.39 3.47 -4.95
N ASP A 34 -15.90 2.54 -5.76
CA ASP A 34 -15.25 1.31 -5.27
C ASP A 34 -13.79 1.55 -4.89
N GLY A 35 -13.38 1.13 -3.68
CA GLY A 35 -11.99 0.88 -3.38
C GLY A 35 -11.60 -0.46 -4.02
N PRO A 36 -10.70 -0.45 -5.04
CA PRO A 36 -10.41 -1.65 -5.80
C PRO A 36 -9.61 -2.67 -4.96
N PRO A 37 -9.89 -3.98 -5.08
CA PRO A 37 -9.08 -5.00 -4.47
C PRO A 37 -7.69 -5.05 -5.11
N TYR A 38 -6.72 -5.54 -4.35
CA TYR A 38 -5.36 -5.74 -4.83
C TYR A 38 -5.28 -7.02 -5.66
N ALA A 39 -4.69 -6.91 -6.85
CA ALA A 39 -4.55 -8.02 -7.81
C ALA A 39 -3.40 -8.98 -7.42
N ASN A 40 -3.49 -9.56 -6.23
CA ASN A 40 -2.45 -10.41 -5.67
C ASN A 40 -3.04 -11.54 -4.84
N GLY A 41 -3.02 -12.75 -5.39
CA GLY A 41 -3.54 -13.96 -4.76
C GLY A 41 -5.05 -14.12 -4.84
N ASP A 42 -5.55 -15.17 -4.21
CA ASP A 42 -6.96 -15.52 -4.18
C ASP A 42 -7.75 -14.57 -3.28
N ILE A 43 -9.07 -14.49 -3.51
CA ILE A 43 -9.94 -13.75 -2.61
C ILE A 43 -10.02 -14.43 -1.24
N HIS A 44 -10.14 -13.64 -0.20
CA HIS A 44 -10.39 -14.10 1.16
C HIS A 44 -11.72 -13.57 1.68
N LEU A 45 -12.14 -13.99 2.86
CA LEU A 45 -13.42 -13.61 3.44
C LEU A 45 -13.63 -12.09 3.52
N GLY A 46 -12.57 -11.32 3.79
CA GLY A 46 -12.63 -9.85 3.79
C GLY A 46 -13.02 -9.27 2.43
N HIS A 47 -12.46 -9.80 1.34
CA HIS A 47 -12.87 -9.44 -0.02
C HIS A 47 -14.34 -9.79 -0.30
N ALA A 48 -14.77 -11.00 0.11
CA ALA A 48 -16.15 -11.45 -0.09
C ALA A 48 -17.14 -10.55 0.65
N VAL A 49 -16.90 -10.26 1.94
CA VAL A 49 -17.75 -9.36 2.74
C VAL A 49 -17.84 -7.98 2.10
N ASN A 50 -16.69 -7.39 1.74
CA ASN A 50 -16.64 -6.06 1.13
C ASN A 50 -17.46 -6.00 -0.18
N LYS A 51 -17.25 -6.97 -1.09
CA LYS A 51 -17.94 -6.99 -2.39
C LYS A 51 -19.43 -7.30 -2.24
N VAL A 52 -19.83 -8.19 -1.34
CA VAL A 52 -21.24 -8.50 -1.08
C VAL A 52 -21.97 -7.28 -0.50
N LEU A 53 -21.38 -6.55 0.44
CA LEU A 53 -21.98 -5.33 0.99
C LEU A 53 -22.16 -4.25 -0.07
N LYS A 54 -21.18 -4.05 -0.94
CA LYS A 54 -21.29 -3.13 -2.09
C LYS A 54 -22.40 -3.57 -3.06
N ASP A 55 -22.46 -4.84 -3.38
CA ASP A 55 -23.47 -5.40 -4.28
C ASP A 55 -24.89 -5.24 -3.69
N ILE A 56 -25.08 -5.48 -2.40
CA ILE A 56 -26.34 -5.22 -1.70
C ILE A 56 -26.74 -3.74 -1.84
N THR A 57 -25.79 -2.82 -1.61
CA THR A 57 -26.03 -1.38 -1.72
C THR A 57 -26.47 -0.99 -3.15
N ILE A 58 -25.74 -1.46 -4.16
CA ILE A 58 -26.07 -1.20 -5.58
C ILE A 58 -27.43 -1.77 -5.95
N LYS A 59 -27.70 -3.03 -5.58
CA LYS A 59 -29.00 -3.68 -5.83
C LYS A 59 -30.16 -2.95 -5.14
N TYR A 60 -29.96 -2.54 -3.89
CA TYR A 60 -30.94 -1.75 -3.15
C TYR A 60 -31.30 -0.45 -3.88
N HIS A 61 -30.29 0.34 -4.27
CA HIS A 61 -30.55 1.59 -4.99
C HIS A 61 -31.19 1.36 -6.36
N SER A 62 -30.83 0.30 -7.06
CA SER A 62 -31.49 -0.08 -8.30
C SER A 62 -32.95 -0.49 -8.08
N LEU A 63 -33.25 -1.21 -7.00
CA LEU A 63 -34.61 -1.63 -6.66
C LEU A 63 -35.54 -0.45 -6.33
N ILE A 64 -35.05 0.55 -5.61
CA ILE A 64 -35.83 1.78 -5.30
C ILE A 64 -35.90 2.78 -6.46
N GLY A 65 -35.44 2.39 -7.66
CA GLY A 65 -35.64 3.15 -8.88
C GLY A 65 -34.46 4.01 -9.34
N LYS A 66 -33.33 4.01 -8.66
CA LYS A 66 -32.14 4.79 -9.06
C LYS A 66 -31.33 4.11 -10.14
N ASP A 67 -30.62 4.92 -10.93
CA ASP A 67 -29.59 4.49 -11.85
C ASP A 67 -28.28 4.28 -11.07
N ALA A 68 -28.03 3.02 -10.65
CA ALA A 68 -26.88 2.65 -9.81
C ALA A 68 -25.87 1.77 -10.59
N PRO A 69 -24.98 2.36 -11.43
CA PRO A 69 -23.93 1.61 -12.12
C PRO A 69 -22.88 1.12 -11.12
N TYR A 70 -22.33 -0.05 -11.40
CA TYR A 70 -21.17 -0.55 -10.70
C TYR A 70 -20.08 -0.96 -11.70
N ILE A 71 -18.97 -0.25 -11.66
CA ILE A 71 -17.78 -0.51 -12.46
C ILE A 71 -16.70 -1.05 -11.52
N PRO A 72 -16.40 -2.35 -11.55
CA PRO A 72 -15.36 -2.94 -10.73
C PRO A 72 -13.98 -2.49 -11.18
N GLY A 73 -13.01 -2.50 -10.27
CA GLY A 73 -11.63 -2.19 -10.58
C GLY A 73 -10.65 -3.02 -9.78
N TRP A 74 -9.37 -2.93 -10.14
CA TRP A 74 -8.25 -3.59 -9.44
C TRP A 74 -7.06 -2.67 -9.28
N ASP A 75 -6.44 -2.76 -8.11
CA ASP A 75 -5.10 -2.22 -7.87
C ASP A 75 -4.06 -3.27 -8.29
N CYS A 76 -3.15 -2.90 -9.19
CA CYS A 76 -2.27 -3.81 -9.90
C CYS A 76 -0.78 -3.52 -9.71
N HIS A 77 -0.42 -2.64 -8.77
CA HIS A 77 0.96 -2.24 -8.53
C HIS A 77 1.43 -2.62 -7.14
N GLY A 78 2.74 -2.62 -6.95
CA GLY A 78 3.36 -2.62 -5.63
C GLY A 78 4.26 -3.81 -5.34
N LEU A 79 4.99 -3.66 -4.25
CA LEU A 79 6.04 -4.56 -3.80
C LEU A 79 5.60 -6.04 -3.64
N PRO A 80 4.40 -6.37 -3.14
CA PRO A 80 4.00 -7.78 -3.02
C PRO A 80 3.92 -8.53 -4.35
N ILE A 81 3.51 -7.86 -5.44
CA ILE A 81 3.51 -8.45 -6.80
C ILE A 81 4.95 -8.68 -7.26
N GLU A 82 5.82 -7.67 -7.08
CA GLU A 82 7.23 -7.74 -7.43
C GLU A 82 7.94 -8.88 -6.71
N LEU A 83 7.74 -9.00 -5.39
CA LEU A 83 8.29 -10.09 -4.59
C LEU A 83 7.81 -11.48 -5.01
N ASN A 84 6.55 -11.61 -5.48
CA ASN A 84 6.07 -12.87 -6.01
C ASN A 84 6.78 -13.25 -7.31
N ILE A 85 7.04 -12.30 -8.19
CA ILE A 85 7.80 -12.53 -9.41
C ILE A 85 9.26 -12.87 -9.09
N GLU A 86 9.90 -12.16 -8.16
CA GLU A 86 11.25 -12.47 -7.69
C GLU A 86 11.33 -13.88 -7.08
N LYS A 87 10.37 -14.28 -6.25
CA LYS A 87 10.32 -15.61 -5.67
C LYS A 87 10.15 -16.70 -6.73
N LYS A 88 9.31 -16.44 -7.73
CA LYS A 88 9.01 -17.39 -8.81
C LYS A 88 10.19 -17.61 -9.75
N HIS A 89 10.90 -16.56 -10.12
CA HIS A 89 11.96 -16.59 -11.14
C HIS A 89 13.37 -16.57 -10.55
N GLY A 90 13.53 -16.13 -9.30
CA GLY A 90 14.82 -15.89 -8.64
C GLY A 90 15.38 -14.51 -8.94
N LYS A 91 15.91 -13.85 -7.90
CA LYS A 91 16.46 -12.46 -7.99
C LYS A 91 17.53 -12.26 -9.06
N LYS A 92 18.28 -13.33 -9.40
CA LYS A 92 19.37 -13.27 -10.41
C LYS A 92 18.94 -13.70 -11.80
N SER A 93 17.66 -14.02 -12.03
CA SER A 93 17.17 -14.43 -13.34
C SER A 93 17.19 -13.27 -14.34
N GLU A 94 17.29 -13.56 -15.61
CA GLU A 94 17.22 -12.55 -16.69
C GLU A 94 15.91 -11.77 -16.65
N ILE A 95 14.82 -12.41 -16.28
CA ILE A 95 13.50 -11.77 -16.14
C ILE A 95 13.53 -10.68 -15.10
N VAL A 96 14.16 -10.93 -13.92
CA VAL A 96 14.22 -9.97 -12.82
C VAL A 96 15.29 -8.88 -13.07
N GLN A 97 16.37 -9.21 -13.75
CA GLN A 97 17.45 -8.26 -14.03
C GLN A 97 17.13 -7.30 -15.20
N ASP A 98 16.30 -7.72 -16.14
CA ASP A 98 15.81 -6.86 -17.23
C ASP A 98 14.53 -6.13 -16.78
N LYS A 99 14.61 -4.82 -16.61
CA LYS A 99 13.49 -3.99 -16.14
C LYS A 99 12.20 -4.18 -16.96
N ASN A 100 12.33 -4.27 -18.28
CA ASN A 100 11.15 -4.39 -19.14
C ASN A 100 10.51 -5.78 -19.05
N LYS A 101 11.34 -6.82 -18.98
CA LYS A 101 10.85 -8.19 -18.74
C LYS A 101 10.21 -8.33 -17.37
N PHE A 102 10.80 -7.70 -16.36
CA PHE A 102 10.28 -7.71 -15.00
C PHE A 102 8.91 -7.02 -14.90
N ILE A 103 8.79 -5.80 -15.42
CA ILE A 103 7.52 -5.06 -15.47
C ILE A 103 6.45 -5.88 -16.22
N LYS A 104 6.81 -6.46 -17.36
CA LYS A 104 5.90 -7.31 -18.11
C LYS A 104 5.44 -8.52 -17.29
N ALA A 105 6.34 -9.22 -16.63
CA ALA A 105 6.01 -10.36 -15.80
C ALA A 105 5.09 -9.98 -14.61
N CYS A 106 5.29 -8.82 -14.00
CA CYS A 106 4.42 -8.29 -12.96
C CYS A 106 3.01 -7.98 -13.50
N ARG A 107 2.91 -7.37 -14.67
CA ARG A 107 1.60 -7.09 -15.33
C ARG A 107 0.88 -8.37 -15.71
N ASP A 108 1.57 -9.33 -16.33
CA ASP A 108 0.99 -10.63 -16.70
C ASP A 108 0.49 -11.40 -15.46
N TYR A 109 1.22 -11.32 -14.36
CA TYR A 109 0.79 -11.88 -13.08
C TYR A 109 -0.47 -11.19 -12.56
N ALA A 110 -0.48 -9.86 -12.50
CA ALA A 110 -1.63 -9.10 -12.04
C ALA A 110 -2.88 -9.38 -12.90
N ASP A 111 -2.75 -9.44 -14.20
CA ASP A 111 -3.86 -9.81 -15.12
C ASP A 111 -4.42 -11.20 -14.77
N THR A 112 -3.56 -12.18 -14.51
CA THR A 112 -4.00 -13.52 -14.09
C THR A 112 -4.80 -13.47 -12.78
N GLN A 113 -4.33 -12.67 -11.80
CA GLN A 113 -5.06 -12.52 -10.53
C GLN A 113 -6.40 -11.79 -10.71
N VAL A 114 -6.46 -10.75 -11.54
CA VAL A 114 -7.70 -10.05 -11.91
C VAL A 114 -8.72 -11.04 -12.47
N GLU A 115 -8.32 -11.87 -13.43
CA GLU A 115 -9.24 -12.86 -14.03
C GLU A 115 -9.76 -13.88 -13.01
N ASN A 116 -8.92 -14.37 -12.11
CA ASN A 116 -9.30 -15.32 -11.08
C ASN A 116 -10.25 -14.67 -10.07
N GLN A 117 -9.89 -13.51 -9.52
CA GLN A 117 -10.73 -12.79 -8.58
C GLN A 117 -12.07 -12.37 -9.21
N MET A 118 -12.08 -11.98 -10.49
CA MET A 118 -13.30 -11.64 -11.21
C MET A 118 -14.26 -12.83 -11.25
N LYS A 119 -13.78 -14.03 -11.58
CA LYS A 119 -14.59 -15.26 -11.59
C LYS A 119 -15.19 -15.54 -10.21
N ASP A 120 -14.39 -15.35 -9.15
CA ASP A 120 -14.83 -15.57 -7.78
C ASP A 120 -15.91 -14.56 -7.36
N PHE A 121 -15.74 -13.27 -7.65
CA PHE A 121 -16.75 -12.26 -7.38
C PHE A 121 -18.04 -12.48 -8.16
N GLN A 122 -17.95 -12.87 -9.42
CA GLN A 122 -19.12 -13.27 -10.21
C GLN A 122 -19.80 -14.51 -9.61
N ARG A 123 -19.01 -15.47 -9.10
CA ARG A 123 -19.54 -16.65 -8.41
C ARG A 123 -20.29 -16.29 -7.11
N LEU A 124 -19.91 -15.22 -6.44
CA LEU A 124 -20.63 -14.66 -5.28
C LEU A 124 -21.93 -13.94 -5.68
N GLY A 125 -22.22 -13.81 -6.97
CA GLY A 125 -23.43 -13.15 -7.47
C GLY A 125 -23.35 -11.63 -7.54
N VAL A 126 -22.16 -11.06 -7.48
CA VAL A 126 -21.94 -9.62 -7.62
C VAL A 126 -22.26 -9.18 -9.05
N LEU A 127 -23.16 -8.23 -9.20
CA LEU A 127 -23.53 -7.63 -10.48
C LEU A 127 -22.69 -6.39 -10.77
N GLY A 128 -22.20 -6.26 -12.00
CA GLY A 128 -21.37 -5.13 -12.40
C GLY A 128 -20.99 -5.16 -13.88
N ASP A 129 -20.39 -4.09 -14.34
CA ASP A 129 -19.83 -4.01 -15.69
C ASP A 129 -18.42 -4.65 -15.73
N TRP A 130 -18.38 -5.95 -15.68
CA TRP A 130 -17.14 -6.72 -15.65
C TRP A 130 -16.32 -6.59 -16.93
N LYS A 131 -16.96 -6.27 -18.07
CA LYS A 131 -16.29 -6.11 -19.37
C LYS A 131 -15.50 -4.81 -19.45
N ASN A 132 -16.01 -3.76 -18.82
CA ASN A 132 -15.38 -2.44 -18.79
C ASN A 132 -14.78 -2.13 -17.42
N SER A 133 -14.34 -3.17 -16.69
CA SER A 133 -13.60 -3.00 -15.46
C SER A 133 -12.29 -2.23 -15.70
N TYR A 134 -11.84 -1.46 -14.72
CA TYR A 134 -10.57 -0.74 -14.80
C TYR A 134 -9.45 -1.44 -14.01
N LYS A 135 -8.22 -1.23 -14.44
CA LYS A 135 -7.01 -1.68 -13.73
C LYS A 135 -6.09 -0.48 -13.55
N SER A 136 -5.53 -0.32 -12.36
CA SER A 136 -4.60 0.81 -12.10
C SER A 136 -3.35 0.77 -12.99
N MET A 137 -3.03 -0.39 -13.59
CA MET A 137 -1.95 -0.56 -14.56
C MET A 137 -2.34 -0.28 -16.02
N ASP A 138 -3.59 0.08 -16.31
CA ASP A 138 -3.97 0.46 -17.67
C ASP A 138 -3.28 1.76 -18.06
N PRO A 139 -2.69 1.87 -19.28
CA PRO A 139 -1.90 3.05 -19.65
C PRO A 139 -2.66 4.38 -19.57
N THR A 140 -3.97 4.37 -19.83
CA THR A 140 -4.83 5.55 -19.68
C THR A 140 -4.99 5.93 -18.22
N TYR A 141 -5.15 4.96 -17.33
CA TYR A 141 -5.27 5.17 -15.90
C TYR A 141 -3.95 5.69 -15.31
N GLU A 142 -2.83 5.09 -15.67
CA GLU A 142 -1.49 5.57 -15.28
C GLU A 142 -1.26 7.02 -15.74
N ALA A 143 -1.65 7.35 -16.97
CA ALA A 143 -1.54 8.71 -17.48
C ALA A 143 -2.40 9.72 -16.70
N ASP A 144 -3.59 9.31 -16.24
CA ASP A 144 -4.45 10.17 -15.42
C ASP A 144 -3.89 10.39 -14.02
N ILE A 145 -3.26 9.37 -13.42
CA ILE A 145 -2.52 9.52 -12.16
C ILE A 145 -1.40 10.57 -12.32
N VAL A 146 -0.60 10.47 -13.39
CA VAL A 146 0.49 11.42 -13.66
C VAL A 146 -0.05 12.83 -13.89
N ARG A 147 -1.15 12.98 -14.62
CA ARG A 147 -1.80 14.29 -14.83
C ARG A 147 -2.32 14.90 -13.52
N ALA A 148 -2.93 14.06 -12.66
CA ALA A 148 -3.41 14.49 -11.35
C ALA A 148 -2.25 14.98 -10.47
N LEU A 149 -1.16 14.22 -10.41
CA LEU A 149 0.07 14.62 -9.70
C LEU A 149 0.64 15.93 -10.28
N GLY A 150 0.67 16.05 -11.60
CA GLY A 150 1.14 17.28 -12.28
C GLY A 150 0.35 18.53 -11.86
N ARG A 151 -0.96 18.42 -11.67
CA ARG A 151 -1.79 19.52 -11.14
C ARG A 151 -1.44 19.87 -9.69
N ILE A 152 -1.17 18.88 -8.85
CA ILE A 152 -0.74 19.10 -7.45
C ILE A 152 0.60 19.83 -7.42
N VAL A 153 1.54 19.42 -8.28
CA VAL A 153 2.85 20.10 -8.43
C VAL A 153 2.67 21.55 -8.91
N ALA A 154 1.86 21.76 -9.94
CA ALA A 154 1.62 23.10 -10.50
C ALA A 154 0.97 24.06 -9.49
N ASN A 155 0.18 23.53 -8.56
CA ASN A 155 -0.43 24.30 -7.48
C ASN A 155 0.51 24.50 -6.26
N GLY A 156 1.77 24.07 -6.33
CA GLY A 156 2.77 24.30 -5.28
C GLY A 156 2.60 23.40 -4.03
N HIS A 157 1.77 22.36 -4.09
CA HIS A 157 1.51 21.49 -2.94
C HIS A 157 2.55 20.36 -2.78
N LEU A 158 3.44 20.17 -3.75
CA LEU A 158 4.53 19.19 -3.66
C LEU A 158 5.85 19.89 -3.43
N GLN A 159 6.54 19.53 -2.36
CA GLN A 159 7.87 20.03 -2.02
C GLN A 159 8.85 18.87 -1.89
N ARG A 160 10.09 19.08 -2.33
CA ARG A 160 11.17 18.13 -2.07
C ARG A 160 11.70 18.36 -0.66
N GLY A 161 11.78 17.30 0.12
CA GLY A 161 12.31 17.34 1.48
C GLY A 161 12.96 16.01 1.84
N GLU A 162 13.60 16.00 3.01
CA GLU A 162 14.19 14.79 3.57
C GLU A 162 13.42 14.42 4.83
N LYS A 163 13.04 13.14 4.95
CA LYS A 163 12.35 12.58 6.11
C LYS A 163 12.89 11.18 6.36
N PRO A 164 13.19 10.81 7.63
CA PRO A 164 13.50 9.43 7.96
C PRO A 164 12.35 8.50 7.54
N VAL A 165 12.69 7.39 6.90
CA VAL A 165 11.73 6.39 6.44
C VAL A 165 12.17 5.01 6.90
N HIS A 166 11.24 4.09 7.08
CA HIS A 166 11.54 2.68 7.30
C HIS A 166 12.15 2.09 6.03
N TRP A 167 13.25 1.39 6.18
CA TRP A 167 13.95 0.74 5.08
C TRP A 167 14.09 -0.75 5.32
N CYS A 168 13.66 -1.56 4.37
CA CYS A 168 13.86 -3.00 4.40
C CYS A 168 15.12 -3.37 3.62
N TYR A 169 16.10 -3.96 4.30
CA TYR A 169 17.35 -4.39 3.66
C TYR A 169 17.15 -5.59 2.72
N ASP A 170 16.23 -6.48 3.04
CA ASP A 170 15.95 -7.67 2.23
C ASP A 170 15.21 -7.31 0.94
N CYS A 171 14.27 -6.37 1.02
CA CYS A 171 13.53 -5.87 -0.13
C CYS A 171 14.32 -4.81 -0.92
N GLY A 172 15.30 -4.14 -0.29
CA GLY A 172 16.02 -3.01 -0.89
C GLY A 172 15.12 -1.81 -1.18
N SER A 173 14.10 -1.59 -0.34
CA SER A 173 13.06 -0.58 -0.56
C SER A 173 12.66 0.14 0.74
N ALA A 174 12.18 1.38 0.60
CA ALA A 174 11.47 2.06 1.66
C ALA A 174 10.09 1.42 1.86
N LEU A 175 9.62 1.40 3.11
CA LEU A 175 8.32 0.88 3.48
C LEU A 175 7.41 2.02 3.94
N ALA A 176 6.13 1.94 3.56
CA ALA A 176 5.09 2.72 4.21
C ALA A 176 4.86 2.22 5.64
N GLU A 177 4.34 3.08 6.51
CA GLU A 177 4.09 2.71 7.92
C GLU A 177 3.15 1.49 8.04
N ALA A 178 2.17 1.38 7.15
CA ALA A 178 1.24 0.24 7.10
C ALA A 178 1.87 -1.09 6.64
N GLU A 179 3.06 -1.04 6.06
CA GLU A 179 3.81 -2.22 5.59
C GLU A 179 4.82 -2.72 6.62
N VAL A 180 4.98 -1.99 7.74
CA VAL A 180 5.91 -2.34 8.82
C VAL A 180 5.27 -3.36 9.74
N GLU A 181 5.89 -4.52 9.85
CA GLU A 181 5.50 -5.56 10.79
C GLU A 181 6.43 -5.56 12.00
N TYR A 182 5.85 -5.70 13.18
CA TYR A 182 6.59 -5.76 14.44
C TYR A 182 6.68 -7.19 14.94
N GLN A 183 7.85 -7.57 15.41
CA GLN A 183 8.07 -8.86 16.03
C GLN A 183 9.05 -8.73 17.19
N ASP A 184 8.93 -9.61 18.16
CA ASP A 184 9.85 -9.66 19.28
C ASP A 184 11.24 -10.08 18.82
N LYS A 185 12.25 -9.27 19.19
CA LYS A 185 13.63 -9.52 18.80
C LYS A 185 14.56 -9.23 19.98
N THR A 186 15.44 -10.17 20.25
CA THR A 186 16.54 -9.94 21.20
C THR A 186 17.65 -9.17 20.52
N SER A 187 17.94 -7.97 21.02
CA SER A 187 19.07 -7.15 20.53
C SER A 187 20.07 -6.88 21.65
N LYS A 188 21.32 -6.65 21.27
CA LYS A 188 22.36 -6.26 22.22
C LYS A 188 22.18 -4.80 22.61
N SER A 189 22.19 -4.53 23.91
CA SER A 189 22.32 -3.17 24.42
C SER A 189 23.77 -2.87 24.78
N ILE A 190 24.19 -1.63 24.58
CA ILE A 190 25.54 -1.19 24.91
C ILE A 190 25.50 0.11 25.72
N TYR A 191 26.51 0.28 26.53
CA TYR A 191 26.89 1.56 27.16
C TYR A 191 28.06 2.14 26.39
N VAL A 192 28.00 3.42 26.07
CA VAL A 192 29.08 4.12 25.37
C VAL A 192 29.46 5.37 26.15
N ASN A 193 30.73 5.53 26.40
CA ASN A 193 31.26 6.72 27.04
C ASN A 193 31.68 7.73 25.98
N PHE A 194 31.16 8.94 26.08
CA PHE A 194 31.57 10.10 25.29
C PHE A 194 32.41 11.02 26.14
N PRO A 195 33.73 11.03 25.96
CA PRO A 195 34.61 11.89 26.75
C PRO A 195 34.31 13.36 26.46
N VAL A 196 34.27 14.14 27.53
CA VAL A 196 34.10 15.58 27.45
C VAL A 196 35.40 16.23 26.97
N LYS A 197 35.27 17.16 26.02
CA LYS A 197 36.43 17.90 25.53
C LYS A 197 37.10 18.69 26.66
N SER A 198 38.41 18.73 26.67
CA SER A 198 39.20 19.43 27.69
C SER A 198 38.82 20.90 27.90
N GLU A 199 38.39 21.56 26.83
CA GLU A 199 37.92 22.95 26.84
C GLU A 199 36.68 23.13 27.73
N SER A 200 35.80 22.13 27.74
CA SER A 200 34.49 22.15 28.46
C SER A 200 34.62 21.70 29.91
N LEU A 201 35.73 21.03 30.29
CA LEU A 201 35.93 20.52 31.66
C LEU A 201 35.97 21.64 32.70
N LYS A 202 36.54 22.79 32.35
CA LYS A 202 36.61 23.96 33.25
C LYS A 202 35.20 24.53 33.54
N SER A 203 34.36 24.64 32.50
CA SER A 203 32.99 25.13 32.65
C SER A 203 32.16 24.16 33.47
N LEU A 204 32.34 22.87 33.23
CA LEU A 204 31.65 21.80 33.95
C LEU A 204 32.10 21.80 35.44
N GLY A 205 33.37 21.93 35.69
CA GLY A 205 33.92 22.07 37.07
C GLY A 205 33.37 23.28 37.80
N ALA A 206 33.29 24.44 37.13
CA ALA A 206 32.71 25.65 37.70
C ALA A 206 31.23 25.47 38.06
N TYR A 207 30.47 24.73 37.24
CA TYR A 207 29.07 24.45 37.50
C TYR A 207 28.85 23.54 38.72
N PHE A 208 29.72 22.54 38.90
CA PHE A 208 29.63 21.60 40.04
C PHE A 208 30.42 22.03 41.27
N GLY A 209 31.16 23.13 41.19
CA GLY A 209 32.00 23.62 42.29
C GLY A 209 33.23 22.76 42.58
N GLU A 210 33.70 21.98 41.60
CA GLU A 210 34.80 21.04 41.71
C GLU A 210 35.80 21.18 40.55
N THR A 211 37.06 20.75 40.76
CA THR A 211 38.04 20.69 39.68
C THR A 211 37.92 19.34 39.01
N ILE A 212 37.36 19.33 37.79
CA ILE A 212 37.17 18.12 36.97
C ILE A 212 38.34 17.99 36.01
N GLN A 213 39.13 16.92 36.15
CA GLN A 213 40.27 16.61 35.28
C GLN A 213 39.86 15.74 34.10
N GLU A 214 38.89 14.83 34.31
CA GLU A 214 38.36 13.91 33.29
C GLU A 214 36.88 13.68 33.56
N CYS A 215 36.09 13.66 32.51
CA CYS A 215 34.67 13.38 32.58
C CYS A 215 34.19 12.78 31.26
N ALA A 216 33.17 11.91 31.32
CA ALA A 216 32.50 11.36 30.16
C ALA A 216 31.00 11.27 30.38
N PHE A 217 30.25 11.52 29.35
CA PHE A 217 28.80 11.21 29.34
C PHE A 217 28.58 9.76 28.94
N ILE A 218 27.80 9.06 29.74
CA ILE A 218 27.46 7.66 29.48
C ILE A 218 26.07 7.65 28.84
N ILE A 219 25.97 7.05 27.67
CA ILE A 219 24.68 6.76 27.05
C ILE A 219 24.46 5.25 27.04
N TRP A 220 23.18 4.88 27.08
CA TRP A 220 22.73 3.50 26.87
C TRP A 220 21.82 3.44 25.65
N THR A 221 22.03 2.42 24.82
CA THR A 221 21.18 2.22 23.64
C THR A 221 21.03 0.74 23.30
N THR A 222 19.83 0.40 22.77
CA THR A 222 19.55 -0.89 22.14
C THR A 222 19.75 -0.86 20.62
N THR A 223 20.06 0.31 20.06
CA THR A 223 20.22 0.54 18.60
C THR A 223 21.59 1.16 18.29
N PRO A 224 22.70 0.44 18.56
CA PRO A 224 24.06 0.99 18.46
C PRO A 224 24.45 1.48 17.06
N TRP A 225 23.80 0.97 16.02
CA TRP A 225 24.05 1.38 14.63
C TRP A 225 23.59 2.81 14.30
N THR A 226 22.80 3.44 15.16
CA THR A 226 22.40 4.83 15.00
C THR A 226 23.48 5.82 15.45
N ILE A 227 24.42 5.40 16.30
CA ILE A 227 25.47 6.26 16.86
C ILE A 227 26.33 6.91 15.78
N PRO A 228 26.81 6.19 14.73
CA PRO A 228 27.66 6.81 13.70
C PRO A 228 26.95 7.86 12.85
N ALA A 229 25.62 7.73 12.70
CA ALA A 229 24.83 8.60 11.83
C ALA A 229 24.22 9.79 12.55
N CYS A 230 24.00 9.69 13.87
CA CYS A 230 23.24 10.65 14.64
C CYS A 230 23.95 11.04 15.94
N LEU A 231 25.16 11.46 15.84
CA LEU A 231 25.94 11.95 16.95
C LEU A 231 25.26 13.18 17.55
N LEU A 232 24.81 13.13 18.76
CA LEU A 232 24.45 14.29 19.61
C LEU A 232 23.48 15.34 19.02
N TYR A 233 22.77 15.02 17.93
CA TYR A 233 21.67 15.87 17.46
C TYR A 233 20.50 15.91 18.44
N THR A 234 20.50 15.01 19.39
CA THR A 234 19.47 14.86 20.40
C THR A 234 19.82 15.54 21.72
N SER A 235 20.91 16.27 21.78
CA SER A 235 21.23 17.15 22.89
C SER A 235 21.46 18.57 22.37
N PRO A 236 20.67 19.55 22.77
CA PRO A 236 19.75 19.54 23.91
C PRO A 236 18.52 18.67 23.69
N SER A 237 17.94 18.23 24.79
CA SER A 237 16.69 17.50 24.79
C SER A 237 15.56 18.31 24.14
N PRO A 238 14.61 17.69 23.39
CA PRO A 238 13.48 18.40 22.85
C PRO A 238 12.52 19.05 23.88
N ARG A 239 12.88 18.98 25.15
CA ARG A 239 12.13 19.58 26.25
C ARG A 239 12.71 20.90 26.74
N ASP A 240 13.84 21.33 26.20
CA ASP A 240 14.49 22.57 26.58
C ASP A 240 14.12 23.70 25.62
#